data_26096f0fbf04b37da6130f646c93a5ec
#
_entry.id   26096f0fbf04b37da6130f646c93a5ec
#
_cell.length_a   1.000
_cell.length_b   1.000
_cell.length_c   1.000
_cell.angle_alpha   90.00
_cell.angle_beta   90.00
_cell.angle_gamma   90.00
#
_symmetry.space_group_name_H-M   'P 1'
#
loop_
_entity.id
_entity.type
_entity.pdbx_description
1 polymer ?
#
loop_
_entity_poly.entity_id
_entity_poly.type
_entity_poly.pdbx_seq_one_letter_code
_entity_poly.pdbx_strand_id
1 'polypeptide(L)'
;QGDQDGIKGLYHVNAVDEVTQMQVIVCVERISERFLLPALQQLLDVFPFVIRGFHADNGSEYINHQVAGLLDKLRIELTKSRSRQTNDNALVESKNGSTVRKHLGYGHIPGQYAQLVNTFTVKVLTPYLNFHRPCFFPEEIVDAKGRCRKRYPYTTLMTRVVTGLAGAGL
;
A
#
# COMPACT_ATOMS: atom_id res chain seq x y z
N GLN A 1 12.48 -7.66 -6.45
CA GLN A 1 13.39 -7.44 -5.32
C GLN A 1 14.81 -7.83 -5.75
N GLY A 2 15.62 -6.83 -6.06
CA GLY A 2 16.98 -7.01 -6.51
C GLY A 2 17.13 -7.59 -7.92
N ASP A 3 18.35 -7.60 -8.41
CA ASP A 3 18.78 -8.22 -9.66
C ASP A 3 20.10 -8.96 -9.36
N GLN A 4 20.22 -10.18 -9.84
CA GLN A 4 21.42 -10.97 -9.72
C GLN A 4 21.73 -11.59 -11.10
N ASP A 5 22.80 -11.16 -11.72
CA ASP A 5 23.25 -11.62 -13.04
C ASP A 5 22.15 -11.52 -14.13
N GLY A 6 21.37 -10.44 -14.11
CA GLY A 6 20.26 -10.22 -15.04
C GLY A 6 18.96 -10.97 -14.69
N ILE A 7 18.96 -11.75 -13.61
CA ILE A 7 17.77 -12.43 -13.11
C ILE A 7 17.09 -11.55 -12.07
N LYS A 8 15.91 -11.04 -12.41
CA LYS A 8 15.11 -10.26 -11.47
C LYS A 8 14.49 -11.14 -10.40
N GLY A 9 14.55 -10.68 -9.16
CA GLY A 9 13.88 -11.33 -8.03
C GLY A 9 12.37 -11.09 -8.02
N LEU A 10 11.71 -11.52 -6.95
CA LEU A 10 10.27 -11.31 -6.76
C LEU A 10 9.88 -9.83 -6.79
N TYR A 11 8.61 -9.57 -7.05
CA TYR A 11 8.04 -8.23 -7.07
C TYR A 11 7.10 -8.00 -5.89
N HIS A 12 7.14 -6.79 -5.35
CA HIS A 12 6.21 -6.35 -4.31
C HIS A 12 5.11 -5.50 -4.93
N VAL A 13 3.87 -5.84 -4.63
CA VAL A 13 2.71 -5.00 -4.90
C VAL A 13 2.32 -4.37 -3.58
N ASN A 14 2.44 -3.06 -3.49
CA ASN A 14 2.20 -2.29 -2.28
C ASN A 14 1.01 -1.38 -2.50
N ALA A 15 -0.05 -1.59 -1.75
CA ALA A 15 -1.22 -0.72 -1.76
C ALA A 15 -1.33 0.05 -0.45
N VAL A 16 -1.69 1.31 -0.56
CA VAL A 16 -1.88 2.21 0.59
C VAL A 16 -3.22 2.91 0.41
N ASP A 17 -4.08 2.78 1.40
CA ASP A 17 -5.32 3.56 1.44
C ASP A 17 -5.01 5.03 1.75
N GLU A 18 -5.54 5.92 0.93
CA GLU A 18 -5.24 7.36 1.01
C GLU A 18 -5.79 7.98 2.30
N VAL A 19 -6.95 7.54 2.75
CA VAL A 19 -7.65 8.12 3.90
C VAL A 19 -7.05 7.63 5.22
N THR A 20 -6.98 6.32 5.39
CA THR A 20 -6.48 5.70 6.62
C THR A 20 -4.97 5.52 6.64
N GLN A 21 -4.33 5.55 5.47
CA GLN A 21 -2.94 5.15 5.24
C GLN A 21 -2.65 3.68 5.60
N MET A 22 -3.70 2.86 5.71
CA MET A 22 -3.53 1.43 5.84
C MET A 22 -2.76 0.88 4.65
N GLN A 23 -1.79 0.03 4.94
CA GLN A 23 -0.87 -0.51 3.95
C GLN A 23 -1.00 -2.03 3.88
N VAL A 24 -1.11 -2.56 2.68
CA VAL A 24 -1.09 -4.00 2.40
C VAL A 24 -0.01 -4.29 1.38
N ILE A 25 0.82 -5.29 1.66
CA ILE A 25 1.92 -5.71 0.79
C ILE A 25 1.71 -7.17 0.42
N VAL A 26 1.65 -7.42 -0.88
CA VAL A 26 1.66 -8.78 -1.44
C VAL A 26 2.85 -8.94 -2.38
N CYS A 27 3.27 -10.18 -2.61
CA CYS A 27 4.43 -10.49 -3.43
C CYS A 27 4.03 -11.41 -4.58
N VAL A 28 4.61 -11.19 -5.75
CA VAL A 28 4.44 -12.03 -6.92
C VAL A 28 5.78 -12.45 -7.49
N GLU A 29 5.81 -13.65 -8.07
CA GLU A 29 7.01 -14.18 -8.72
C GLU A 29 7.39 -13.37 -9.95
N ARG A 30 6.40 -12.98 -10.75
CA ARG A 30 6.56 -12.25 -12.00
C ARG A 30 5.44 -11.26 -12.18
N ILE A 31 5.74 -10.17 -12.89
CA ILE A 31 4.74 -9.24 -13.36
C ILE A 31 4.07 -9.83 -14.60
N SER A 32 3.01 -10.59 -14.38
CA SER A 32 2.11 -11.06 -15.43
C SER A 32 0.72 -11.23 -14.84
N GLU A 33 -0.27 -11.18 -15.71
CA GLU A 33 -1.68 -11.30 -15.37
C GLU A 33 -1.98 -12.52 -14.49
N ARG A 34 -1.41 -13.69 -14.86
CA ARG A 34 -1.56 -14.94 -14.11
C ARG A 34 -1.17 -14.82 -12.64
N PHE A 35 -0.13 -14.02 -12.33
CA PHE A 35 0.37 -13.82 -10.97
C PHE A 35 -0.26 -12.60 -10.30
N LEU A 36 -0.56 -11.55 -11.06
CA LEU A 36 -1.10 -10.29 -10.50
C LEU A 36 -2.56 -10.41 -10.07
N LEU A 37 -3.42 -11.08 -10.85
CA LEU A 37 -4.84 -11.17 -10.52
C LEU A 37 -5.12 -11.80 -9.15
N PRO A 38 -4.58 -13.00 -8.83
CA PRO A 38 -4.79 -13.58 -7.50
C PRO A 38 -4.13 -12.74 -6.38
N ALA A 39 -3.01 -12.08 -6.67
CA ALA A 39 -2.35 -11.22 -5.70
C ALA A 39 -3.16 -9.95 -5.42
N LEU A 40 -3.75 -9.33 -6.43
CA LEU A 40 -4.64 -8.18 -6.26
C LEU A 40 -5.92 -8.57 -5.51
N GLN A 41 -6.51 -9.72 -5.82
CA GLN A 41 -7.66 -10.22 -5.07
C GLN A 41 -7.30 -10.39 -3.58
N GLN A 42 -6.19 -11.09 -3.29
CA GLN A 42 -5.70 -11.26 -1.94
C GLN A 42 -5.44 -9.91 -1.24
N LEU A 43 -4.86 -8.95 -1.95
CA LEU A 43 -4.58 -7.62 -1.44
C LEU A 43 -5.87 -6.88 -1.05
N LEU A 44 -6.89 -6.94 -1.91
CA LEU A 44 -8.19 -6.31 -1.67
C LEU A 44 -8.92 -6.95 -0.49
N ASP A 45 -8.83 -8.29 -0.36
CA ASP A 45 -9.48 -9.05 0.73
C ASP A 45 -8.88 -8.76 2.11
N VAL A 46 -7.67 -8.23 2.19
CA VAL A 46 -7.01 -7.85 3.46
C VAL A 46 -7.54 -6.54 4.04
N PHE A 47 -8.04 -5.64 3.20
CA PHE A 47 -8.62 -4.40 3.70
C PHE A 47 -9.94 -4.66 4.44
N PRO A 48 -10.12 -4.14 5.68
CA PRO A 48 -11.32 -4.40 6.49
C PRO A 48 -12.52 -3.50 6.12
N PHE A 49 -12.44 -2.79 5.00
CA PHE A 49 -13.46 -1.86 4.53
C PHE A 49 -13.66 -1.97 3.01
N VAL A 50 -14.75 -1.42 2.53
CA VAL A 50 -15.08 -1.43 1.10
C VAL A 50 -14.13 -0.51 0.34
N ILE A 51 -13.40 -1.07 -0.60
CA ILE A 51 -12.55 -0.32 -1.52
C ILE A 51 -13.43 0.25 -2.64
N ARG A 52 -13.41 1.56 -2.80
CA ARG A 52 -14.22 2.28 -3.82
C ARG A 52 -13.42 2.64 -5.05
N GLY A 53 -12.12 2.91 -4.88
CA GLY A 53 -11.22 3.29 -5.96
C GLY A 53 -9.87 2.60 -5.86
N PHE A 54 -9.26 2.35 -6.99
CA PHE A 54 -7.91 1.81 -7.10
C PHE A 54 -7.12 2.72 -8.02
N HIS A 55 -6.09 3.37 -7.47
CA HIS A 55 -5.20 4.23 -8.22
C HIS A 55 -3.90 3.49 -8.52
N ALA A 56 -3.58 3.32 -9.81
CA ALA A 56 -2.34 2.68 -10.26
C ALA A 56 -1.39 3.72 -10.85
N ASP A 57 -0.09 3.48 -10.70
CA ASP A 57 0.89 4.19 -11.50
C ASP A 57 0.75 3.83 -12.99
N ASN A 58 1.53 4.52 -13.86
CA ASN A 58 1.45 4.30 -15.30
C ASN A 58 2.13 2.98 -15.77
N GLY A 59 2.43 2.07 -14.85
CA GLY A 59 2.92 0.74 -15.19
C GLY A 59 1.90 -0.01 -16.04
N SER A 60 2.28 -0.39 -17.26
CA SER A 60 1.39 -1.06 -18.21
C SER A 60 0.83 -2.38 -17.68
N GLU A 61 1.55 -3.02 -16.77
CA GLU A 61 1.20 -4.29 -16.14
C GLU A 61 -0.03 -4.21 -15.23
N TYR A 62 -0.29 -3.03 -14.62
CA TYR A 62 -1.45 -2.82 -13.74
C TYR A 62 -2.70 -2.36 -14.49
N ILE A 63 -2.57 -2.12 -15.79
CA ILE A 63 -3.63 -1.50 -16.59
C ILE A 63 -4.02 -2.41 -17.76
N ASN A 64 -3.93 -3.70 -17.58
CA ASN A 64 -4.44 -4.64 -18.58
C ASN A 64 -5.95 -4.82 -18.43
N HIS A 65 -6.58 -5.35 -19.49
CA HIS A 65 -8.03 -5.59 -19.55
C HIS A 65 -8.54 -6.47 -18.41
N GLN A 66 -7.73 -7.38 -17.89
CA GLN A 66 -8.17 -8.32 -16.86
C GLN A 66 -8.14 -7.70 -15.46
N VAL A 67 -7.13 -6.86 -15.15
CA VAL A 67 -7.14 -6.07 -13.91
C VAL A 67 -8.34 -5.12 -13.93
N ALA A 68 -8.54 -4.40 -15.02
CA ALA A 68 -9.72 -3.54 -15.19
C ALA A 68 -11.03 -4.33 -15.04
N GLY A 69 -11.13 -5.49 -15.66
CA GLY A 69 -12.29 -6.37 -15.55
C GLY A 69 -12.53 -6.94 -14.14
N LEU A 70 -11.46 -7.22 -13.38
CA LEU A 70 -11.58 -7.61 -11.97
C LEU A 70 -12.12 -6.47 -11.12
N LEU A 71 -11.55 -5.27 -11.26
CA LEU A 71 -11.98 -4.10 -10.51
C LEU A 71 -13.42 -3.68 -10.84
N ASP A 72 -13.80 -3.75 -12.11
CA ASP A 72 -15.17 -3.48 -12.56
C ASP A 72 -16.19 -4.45 -11.94
N LYS A 73 -15.88 -5.76 -11.93
CA LYS A 73 -16.71 -6.78 -11.26
C LYS A 73 -16.88 -6.50 -9.76
N LEU A 74 -15.85 -5.96 -9.12
CA LEU A 74 -15.86 -5.59 -7.71
C LEU A 74 -16.45 -4.18 -7.48
N ARG A 75 -16.87 -3.48 -8.54
CA ARG A 75 -17.36 -2.09 -8.51
C ARG A 75 -16.33 -1.11 -7.91
N ILE A 76 -15.06 -1.34 -8.23
CA ILE A 76 -13.93 -0.50 -7.81
C ILE A 76 -13.53 0.37 -9.00
N GLU A 77 -13.57 1.68 -8.84
CA GLU A 77 -13.18 2.63 -9.87
C GLU A 77 -11.66 2.57 -10.09
N LEU A 78 -11.22 2.31 -11.31
CA LEU A 78 -9.81 2.33 -11.68
C LEU A 78 -9.41 3.71 -12.19
N THR A 79 -8.49 4.36 -11.52
CA THR A 79 -7.86 5.61 -11.93
C THR A 79 -6.36 5.43 -12.17
N LYS A 80 -5.76 6.35 -12.92
CA LYS A 80 -4.34 6.31 -13.28
C LYS A 80 -3.65 7.60 -12.90
N SER A 81 -2.38 7.50 -12.54
CA SER A 81 -1.52 8.66 -12.37
C SER A 81 -1.43 9.47 -13.67
N ARG A 82 -1.46 10.78 -13.53
CA ARG A 82 -1.28 11.68 -14.67
C ARG A 82 0.17 11.63 -15.13
N SER A 83 0.38 11.69 -16.43
CA SER A 83 1.73 11.74 -16.99
C SER A 83 2.50 12.96 -16.45
N ARG A 84 3.73 12.72 -15.99
CA ARG A 84 4.65 13.73 -15.43
C ARG A 84 4.19 14.43 -14.14
N GLN A 85 3.26 13.85 -13.39
CA GLN A 85 2.83 14.34 -12.07
C GLN A 85 3.38 13.42 -10.97
N THR A 86 4.54 13.75 -10.45
CA THR A 86 5.24 12.94 -9.41
C THR A 86 4.48 12.89 -8.09
N ASN A 87 3.64 13.89 -7.80
CA ASN A 87 2.89 13.93 -6.55
C ASN A 87 1.77 12.90 -6.46
N ASP A 88 1.27 12.40 -7.59
CA ASP A 88 0.17 11.44 -7.62
C ASP A 88 0.53 10.11 -6.93
N ASN A 89 1.83 9.77 -6.85
CA ASN A 89 2.33 8.53 -6.23
C ASN A 89 3.16 8.75 -4.95
N ALA A 90 3.31 10.00 -4.49
CA ALA A 90 4.23 10.34 -3.40
C ALA A 90 3.97 9.54 -2.11
N LEU A 91 2.71 9.25 -1.78
CA LEU A 91 2.34 8.45 -0.61
C LEU A 91 2.87 7.02 -0.72
N VAL A 92 2.61 6.35 -1.83
CA VAL A 92 3.04 4.95 -2.05
C VAL A 92 4.56 4.87 -2.13
N GLU A 93 5.22 5.80 -2.80
CA GLU A 93 6.68 5.85 -2.90
C GLU A 93 7.34 6.02 -1.53
N SER A 94 6.82 6.91 -0.69
CA SER A 94 7.33 7.10 0.68
C SER A 94 7.18 5.82 1.52
N LYS A 95 6.06 5.11 1.37
CA LYS A 95 5.80 3.83 2.04
C LYS A 95 6.68 2.70 1.49
N ASN A 96 6.97 2.67 0.19
CA ASN A 96 7.93 1.71 -0.39
C ASN A 96 9.31 1.84 0.25
N GLY A 97 9.82 3.06 0.39
CA GLY A 97 11.09 3.32 1.05
C GLY A 97 11.08 2.96 2.55
N SER A 98 10.10 3.49 3.28
CA SER A 98 10.03 3.36 4.73
C SER A 98 9.57 1.99 5.22
N THR A 99 9.00 1.17 4.37
CA THR A 99 8.42 -0.12 4.75
C THR A 99 9.06 -1.28 4.01
N VAL A 100 8.86 -1.40 2.70
CA VAL A 100 9.33 -2.57 1.94
C VAL A 100 10.85 -2.68 2.03
N ARG A 101 11.57 -1.60 1.67
CA ARG A 101 13.03 -1.61 1.68
C ARG A 101 13.62 -1.74 3.08
N LYS A 102 12.98 -1.14 4.08
CA LYS A 102 13.45 -1.21 5.47
C LYS A 102 13.34 -2.61 6.07
N HIS A 103 12.28 -3.38 5.74
CA HIS A 103 12.03 -4.68 6.35
C HIS A 103 12.54 -5.85 5.50
N LEU A 104 12.56 -5.72 4.17
CA LEU A 104 12.97 -6.77 3.25
C LEU A 104 14.32 -6.51 2.59
N GLY A 105 14.92 -5.32 2.83
CA GLY A 105 16.22 -4.95 2.30
C GLY A 105 16.23 -4.70 0.80
N TYR A 106 17.43 -4.74 0.23
CA TYR A 106 17.68 -4.51 -1.20
C TYR A 106 18.21 -5.77 -1.91
N GLY A 107 18.55 -6.80 -1.15
CA GLY A 107 19.12 -8.03 -1.67
C GLY A 107 18.19 -8.74 -2.66
N HIS A 108 18.77 -9.53 -3.55
CA HIS A 108 18.01 -10.36 -4.47
C HIS A 108 17.27 -11.46 -3.69
N ILE A 109 15.97 -11.55 -3.93
CA ILE A 109 15.14 -12.65 -3.44
C ILE A 109 14.55 -13.34 -4.65
N PRO A 110 14.92 -14.60 -4.93
CA PRO A 110 14.45 -15.34 -6.10
C PRO A 110 12.92 -15.42 -6.13
N GLY A 111 12.34 -15.35 -7.32
CA GLY A 111 10.88 -15.37 -7.53
C GLY A 111 10.18 -16.59 -6.93
N GLN A 112 10.86 -17.75 -6.90
CA GLN A 112 10.33 -18.99 -6.30
C GLN A 112 9.93 -18.84 -4.82
N TYR A 113 10.49 -17.86 -4.10
CA TYR A 113 10.16 -17.60 -2.71
C TYR A 113 8.99 -16.60 -2.54
N ALA A 114 8.38 -16.14 -3.65
CA ALA A 114 7.30 -15.16 -3.59
C ALA A 114 6.15 -15.59 -2.67
N GLN A 115 5.76 -16.85 -2.71
CA GLN A 115 4.69 -17.38 -1.86
C GLN A 115 5.06 -17.37 -0.36
N LEU A 116 6.30 -17.70 -0.04
CA LEU A 116 6.79 -17.68 1.35
C LEU A 116 6.84 -16.25 1.87
N VAL A 117 7.43 -15.34 1.08
CA VAL A 117 7.51 -13.92 1.43
C VAL A 117 6.11 -13.31 1.52
N ASN A 118 5.19 -13.67 0.62
CA ASN A 118 3.80 -13.23 0.66
C ASN A 118 3.09 -13.67 1.95
N THR A 119 3.31 -14.90 2.39
CA THR A 119 2.78 -15.39 3.66
C THR A 119 3.28 -14.54 4.84
N PHE A 120 4.56 -14.20 4.86
CA PHE A 120 5.15 -13.34 5.87
C PHE A 120 4.58 -11.91 5.79
N THR A 121 4.54 -11.33 4.60
CA THR A 121 4.06 -9.94 4.45
C THR A 121 2.60 -9.78 4.83
N VAL A 122 1.73 -10.71 4.45
CA VAL A 122 0.31 -10.66 4.76
C VAL A 122 0.02 -10.99 6.22
N LYS A 123 0.63 -12.06 6.76
CA LYS A 123 0.29 -12.55 8.11
C LYS A 123 1.06 -11.87 9.25
N VAL A 124 2.21 -11.30 8.97
CA VAL A 124 3.10 -10.73 10.01
C VAL A 124 3.35 -9.24 9.77
N LEU A 125 3.90 -8.89 8.61
CA LEU A 125 4.34 -7.53 8.36
C LEU A 125 3.16 -6.56 8.23
N THR A 126 2.11 -6.91 7.49
CA THR A 126 0.91 -6.07 7.33
C THR A 126 0.21 -5.79 8.67
N PRO A 127 -0.07 -6.79 9.53
CA PRO A 127 -0.60 -6.53 10.88
C PRO A 127 0.33 -5.66 11.72
N TYR A 128 1.63 -5.92 11.72
CA TYR A 128 2.59 -5.10 12.45
C TYR A 128 2.55 -3.63 12.02
N LEU A 129 2.57 -3.37 10.71
CA LEU A 129 2.57 -2.02 10.16
C LEU A 129 1.31 -1.23 10.51
N ASN A 130 0.16 -1.91 10.47
CA ASN A 130 -1.12 -1.26 10.61
C ASN A 130 -1.59 -1.15 12.06
N PHE A 131 -1.22 -2.08 12.93
CA PHE A 131 -1.74 -2.15 14.30
C PHE A 131 -0.71 -1.85 15.38
N HIS A 132 0.58 -2.07 15.11
CA HIS A 132 1.63 -1.97 16.12
C HIS A 132 2.66 -0.88 15.84
N ARG A 133 2.89 -0.56 14.57
CA ARG A 133 3.86 0.49 14.22
C ARG A 133 3.26 1.87 14.53
N PRO A 134 4.00 2.74 15.28
CA PRO A 134 3.55 4.11 15.50
C PRO A 134 3.48 4.89 14.19
N CYS A 135 2.42 5.66 14.06
CA CYS A 135 2.21 6.61 12.98
C CYS A 135 2.28 8.03 13.53
N PHE A 136 3.00 8.90 12.84
CA PHE A 136 3.12 10.30 13.21
C PHE A 136 2.30 11.12 12.21
N PHE A 137 1.02 11.34 12.53
CA PHE A 137 0.18 12.23 11.74
C PHE A 137 0.24 13.62 12.35
N PRO A 138 0.47 14.68 11.55
CA PRO A 138 0.47 16.03 12.05
C PRO A 138 -0.94 16.48 12.44
N GLU A 139 -1.07 17.00 13.65
CA GLU A 139 -2.22 17.78 14.10
C GLU A 139 -1.83 19.26 14.05
N GLU A 140 -2.67 20.09 13.48
CA GLU A 140 -2.47 21.53 13.50
C GLU A 140 -2.97 22.11 14.81
N ILE A 141 -2.08 22.72 15.57
CA ILE A 141 -2.41 23.42 16.82
C ILE A 141 -2.15 24.90 16.60
N VAL A 142 -3.17 25.71 16.85
CA VAL A 142 -3.04 27.16 16.86
C VAL A 142 -2.66 27.60 18.27
N ASP A 143 -1.51 28.25 18.43
CA ASP A 143 -1.09 28.80 19.72
C ASP A 143 -1.91 30.06 20.08
N ALA A 144 -1.79 30.51 21.35
CA ALA A 144 -2.51 31.69 21.82
C ALA A 144 -2.18 32.99 21.06
N LYS A 145 -1.15 32.96 20.21
CA LYS A 145 -0.72 34.07 19.33
C LYS A 145 -1.17 33.91 17.88
N GLY A 146 -2.05 32.90 17.59
CA GLY A 146 -2.56 32.64 16.25
C GLY A 146 -1.57 31.94 15.31
N ARG A 147 -0.44 31.39 15.79
CA ARG A 147 0.53 30.68 14.96
C ARG A 147 0.18 29.21 14.87
N CYS A 148 0.06 28.69 13.65
CA CYS A 148 -0.08 27.27 13.38
C CYS A 148 1.24 26.53 13.63
N ARG A 149 1.19 25.50 14.48
CA ARG A 149 2.29 24.55 14.70
C ARG A 149 1.80 23.13 14.46
N LYS A 150 2.63 22.30 13.85
CA LYS A 150 2.34 20.86 13.68
C LYS A 150 2.82 20.12 14.92
N ARG A 151 1.91 19.41 15.57
CA ARG A 151 2.19 18.43 16.62
C ARG A 151 2.06 17.04 16.04
N TYR A 152 2.95 16.14 16.41
CA TYR A 152 2.95 14.75 15.97
C TYR A 152 2.67 13.84 17.17
N PRO A 153 1.42 13.57 17.52
CA PRO A 153 1.10 12.65 18.61
C PRO A 153 1.51 11.22 18.24
N TYR A 154 1.93 10.48 19.26
CA TYR A 154 2.21 9.06 19.09
C TYR A 154 0.87 8.32 19.03
N THR A 155 0.52 7.82 17.88
CA THR A 155 -0.70 7.04 17.66
C THR A 155 -0.41 5.86 16.73
N THR A 156 -1.21 4.81 16.81
CA THR A 156 -1.19 3.74 15.82
C THR A 156 -2.21 4.01 14.72
N LEU A 157 -2.02 3.37 13.56
CA LEU A 157 -2.98 3.49 12.47
C LEU A 157 -4.38 3.03 12.91
N MET A 158 -4.45 1.96 13.70
CA MET A 158 -5.71 1.43 14.22
C MET A 158 -6.47 2.46 15.05
N THR A 159 -5.78 3.20 15.92
CA THR A 159 -6.42 4.28 16.71
C THR A 159 -7.07 5.30 15.78
N ARG A 160 -6.41 5.66 14.69
CA ARG A 160 -6.96 6.62 13.72
C ARG A 160 -8.15 6.07 12.92
N VAL A 161 -8.08 4.80 12.51
CA VAL A 161 -9.21 4.14 11.80
C VAL A 161 -10.45 4.12 12.70
N VAL A 162 -10.29 3.71 13.95
CA VAL A 162 -11.41 3.64 14.92
C VAL A 162 -11.96 5.03 15.21
N THR A 163 -11.11 6.03 15.46
CA THR A 163 -11.58 7.41 15.72
C THR A 163 -12.17 8.07 14.48
N GLY A 164 -11.63 7.79 13.29
CA GLY A 164 -12.16 8.28 12.01
C GLY A 164 -13.54 7.70 11.70
N LEU A 165 -13.74 6.41 11.94
CA LEU A 165 -15.04 5.75 11.80
C LEU A 165 -16.07 6.30 12.80
N ALA A 166 -15.66 6.54 14.04
CA ALA A 166 -16.53 7.16 15.06
C ALA A 166 -16.94 8.60 14.73
N GLY A 167 -16.06 9.36 14.04
CA GLY A 167 -16.35 10.73 13.60
C GLY A 167 -17.18 10.83 12.32
N ALA A 168 -17.27 9.75 11.55
CA ALA A 168 -18.04 9.71 10.30
C ALA A 168 -19.52 9.33 10.47
N GLY A 169 -19.99 9.16 11.71
CA GLY A 169 -21.39 8.91 12.04
C GLY A 169 -21.94 7.64 11.38
N LEU A 170 -21.55 6.48 11.89
CA LEU A 170 -22.31 5.24 11.70
C LEU A 170 -23.49 5.22 12.63
#